data_adecb27ab9635bdc524f3c5566970b13
#
_entry.id   adecb27ab9635bdc524f3c5566970b13
#
_cell.length_a   1.000
_cell.length_b   1.000
_cell.length_c   1.000
_cell.angle_alpha   90.00
_cell.angle_beta   90.00
_cell.angle_gamma   90.00
#
_symmetry.space_group_name_H-M   'P 1'
#
loop_
_entity.id
_entity.type
_entity.pdbx_description
1 polymer ?
#
loop_
_entity_poly.entity_id
_entity_poly.type
_entity_poly.pdbx_seq_one_letter_code
_entity_poly.pdbx_strand_id
1 'polypeptide(L)'
;MINDHWTLIIRTESALATATGTTGKPANRSAAGTSAAAPPGAPRPPLIDRVVGWAKAHKKITWWTGGILLVGAGLFLWTLSTQRRTEEIASRDLQGARFAFENQNLPLAASELAKVIANYAETNAAAEARILLANVRLLEKQPQQAVTVLKDFAPGAPQAYRAQAYGLLGAAYEDMRQPRQAGEAYENGSAAARLDFLKAQMLSDAGRAWTSAADTTRAVADYRRIVTEFAKEGMAAEAKVRLSELTKGTAS
;
A
#
# COMPACT_ATOMS: atom_id res chain seq x y z
N MET A 1 -25.07 -11.61 12.70
CA MET A 1 -25.20 -12.72 11.75
C MET A 1 -23.79 -13.04 11.29
N ILE A 2 -23.19 -14.01 11.95
CA ILE A 2 -21.83 -14.49 11.75
C ILE A 2 -21.95 -15.72 10.87
N ASN A 3 -21.23 -15.75 9.76
CA ASN A 3 -21.34 -16.78 8.73
C ASN A 3 -20.47 -17.99 9.11
N ASP A 4 -21.14 -19.06 9.53
CA ASP A 4 -20.57 -20.39 9.81
C ASP A 4 -20.34 -21.13 8.49
N HIS A 5 -19.13 -21.05 7.93
CA HIS A 5 -18.79 -21.82 6.72
C HIS A 5 -17.46 -22.59 6.78
N TRP A 6 -16.92 -22.86 7.98
CA TRP A 6 -15.64 -23.60 8.10
C TRP A 6 -15.69 -24.88 8.98
N THR A 7 -16.85 -25.53 9.11
CA THR A 7 -16.99 -26.72 9.98
C THR A 7 -17.43 -27.99 9.23
N LEU A 8 -17.04 -28.20 7.98
CA LEU A 8 -17.54 -29.37 7.23
C LEU A 8 -16.52 -30.01 6.28
N ILE A 9 -15.29 -30.29 6.74
CA ILE A 9 -14.38 -31.25 6.07
C ILE A 9 -13.46 -31.92 7.11
N ILE A 10 -13.98 -32.63 8.06
CA ILE A 10 -13.28 -33.73 8.77
C ILE A 10 -14.35 -34.70 9.27
N ARG A 11 -14.84 -35.58 8.41
CA ARG A 11 -15.42 -36.85 8.82
C ARG A 11 -15.68 -37.73 7.61
N THR A 12 -15.18 -38.91 7.71
CA THR A 12 -15.22 -40.14 6.90
C THR A 12 -13.83 -40.44 6.33
N GLU A 13 -13.16 -41.54 6.66
CA GLU A 13 -13.62 -42.90 6.78
C GLU A 13 -12.71 -43.73 7.68
N SER A 14 -13.33 -44.43 8.61
CA SER A 14 -12.82 -45.66 9.20
C SER A 14 -13.76 -46.79 8.77
N ALA A 15 -13.27 -47.74 8.03
CA ALA A 15 -13.82 -49.10 8.04
C ALA A 15 -12.88 -50.11 7.34
N LEU A 16 -12.37 -50.98 8.12
CA LEU A 16 -12.31 -52.45 7.99
C LEU A 16 -11.86 -53.09 6.68
N ALA A 17 -10.81 -53.86 6.78
CA ALA A 17 -10.85 -55.30 6.33
C ALA A 17 -9.79 -56.14 7.03
N THR A 18 -10.28 -57.05 7.83
CA THR A 18 -9.63 -58.21 8.43
C THR A 18 -9.63 -59.33 7.40
N ALA A 19 -8.55 -60.09 7.26
CA ALA A 19 -8.56 -61.57 7.14
C ALA A 19 -7.17 -62.16 6.84
N THR A 20 -6.70 -62.96 7.78
CA THR A 20 -6.25 -64.36 7.70
C THR A 20 -5.12 -64.70 6.72
N GLY A 21 -3.87 -64.99 7.16
CA GLY A 21 -3.47 -66.28 7.70
C GLY A 21 -2.76 -67.13 6.65
N THR A 22 -1.48 -67.46 6.82
CA THR A 22 -0.98 -68.82 6.84
C THR A 22 0.55 -68.86 6.79
N THR A 23 1.08 -69.69 7.63
CA THR A 23 2.44 -70.20 7.95
C THR A 23 3.29 -70.63 6.76
N GLY A 24 4.60 -70.38 6.85
CA GLY A 24 5.58 -71.06 6.01
C GLY A 24 7.01 -70.52 6.10
N LYS A 25 7.86 -71.04 6.99
CA LYS A 25 9.31 -70.96 6.94
C LYS A 25 9.79 -72.36 6.36
N PRO A 26 10.95 -72.55 5.74
CA PRO A 26 12.22 -71.79 5.74
C PRO A 26 12.93 -71.70 4.37
N ALA A 27 14.01 -70.98 4.25
CA ALA A 27 15.34 -71.46 3.87
C ALA A 27 16.29 -70.35 3.45
N ASN A 28 17.38 -70.30 4.10
CA ASN A 28 18.63 -69.60 3.84
C ASN A 28 19.17 -69.84 2.42
N ARG A 29 19.53 -68.77 1.67
CA ARG A 29 20.62 -68.83 0.67
C ARG A 29 21.22 -67.40 0.48
N SER A 30 22.46 -67.34 0.90
CA SER A 30 23.40 -66.30 0.45
C SER A 30 23.45 -66.25 -1.07
N ALA A 31 23.48 -65.06 -1.63
CA ALA A 31 24.37 -64.67 -2.72
C ALA A 31 24.13 -63.23 -3.23
N ALA A 32 25.19 -62.50 -3.37
CA ALA A 32 25.53 -61.55 -4.42
C ALA A 32 24.65 -60.35 -4.60
N GLY A 33 25.31 -59.17 -4.41
CA GLY A 33 24.81 -57.86 -4.75
C GLY A 33 24.32 -57.74 -6.18
N THR A 34 23.06 -57.40 -6.27
CA THR A 34 22.50 -56.86 -7.51
C THR A 34 21.80 -55.57 -7.12
N SER A 35 22.31 -54.49 -7.64
CA SER A 35 21.64 -53.17 -7.59
C SER A 35 20.28 -53.35 -8.24
N ALA A 36 19.23 -53.60 -7.44
CA ALA A 36 17.88 -53.68 -7.91
C ALA A 36 17.38 -52.25 -8.18
N ALA A 37 17.24 -51.92 -9.46
CA ALA A 37 16.47 -50.78 -9.89
C ALA A 37 15.06 -50.88 -9.29
N ALA A 38 14.60 -49.85 -8.65
CA ALA A 38 13.26 -49.75 -8.05
C ALA A 38 12.19 -50.06 -9.10
N PRO A 39 11.14 -50.85 -8.80
CA PRO A 39 10.09 -51.18 -9.75
C PRO A 39 9.35 -49.89 -10.19
N PRO A 40 9.01 -49.76 -11.51
CA PRO A 40 8.25 -48.61 -12.01
C PRO A 40 6.82 -48.70 -11.48
N GLY A 41 6.43 -47.80 -10.58
CA GLY A 41 5.05 -47.71 -10.07
C GLY A 41 4.87 -47.54 -8.57
N ALA A 42 5.95 -47.48 -7.77
CA ALA A 42 5.79 -47.18 -6.35
C ALA A 42 5.24 -45.76 -6.15
N PRO A 43 4.12 -45.59 -5.38
CA PRO A 43 3.59 -44.26 -5.12
C PRO A 43 4.68 -43.44 -4.42
N ARG A 44 4.98 -42.26 -5.01
CA ARG A 44 5.97 -41.35 -4.42
C ARG A 44 5.49 -40.95 -3.04
N PRO A 45 6.28 -41.09 -1.97
CA PRO A 45 5.84 -40.71 -0.64
C PRO A 45 5.42 -39.22 -0.67
N PRO A 46 4.35 -38.87 0.06
CA PRO A 46 3.87 -37.48 0.14
C PRO A 46 5.02 -36.55 0.54
N LEU A 47 5.02 -35.33 0.04
CA LEU A 47 6.10 -34.35 0.26
C LEU A 47 6.45 -34.19 1.75
N ILE A 48 5.45 -34.34 2.63
CA ILE A 48 5.59 -34.28 4.09
C ILE A 48 6.52 -35.36 4.60
N ASP A 49 6.40 -36.63 4.14
CA ASP A 49 7.24 -37.75 4.60
C ASP A 49 8.69 -37.58 4.14
N ARG A 50 8.92 -36.98 2.97
CA ARG A 50 10.27 -36.65 2.48
C ARG A 50 10.92 -35.58 3.34
N VAL A 51 10.19 -34.53 3.69
CA VAL A 51 10.67 -33.42 4.54
C VAL A 51 10.96 -33.95 5.95
N VAL A 52 10.07 -34.76 6.51
CA VAL A 52 10.24 -35.36 7.84
C VAL A 52 11.42 -36.34 7.85
N GLY A 53 11.59 -37.17 6.80
CA GLY A 53 12.73 -38.09 6.65
C GLY A 53 14.06 -37.33 6.57
N TRP A 54 14.12 -36.27 5.76
CA TRP A 54 15.31 -35.43 5.66
C TRP A 54 15.63 -34.71 6.97
N ALA A 55 14.62 -34.20 7.66
CA ALA A 55 14.76 -33.53 8.95
C ALA A 55 15.29 -34.46 10.05
N LYS A 56 14.84 -35.73 10.07
CA LYS A 56 15.35 -36.75 10.99
C LYS A 56 16.80 -37.15 10.69
N ALA A 57 17.20 -37.15 9.42
CA ALA A 57 18.57 -37.47 9.02
C ALA A 57 19.55 -36.33 9.36
N HIS A 58 19.08 -35.09 9.38
CA HIS A 58 19.92 -33.89 9.58
C HIS A 58 19.55 -33.13 10.85
N LYS A 59 19.38 -33.84 11.99
CA LYS A 59 18.92 -33.27 13.27
C LYS A 59 19.62 -31.95 13.68
N LYS A 60 20.95 -31.87 13.51
CA LYS A 60 21.70 -30.65 13.87
C LYS A 60 21.29 -29.45 13.00
N ILE A 61 21.19 -29.65 11.68
CA ILE A 61 20.81 -28.59 10.73
C ILE A 61 19.36 -28.16 10.98
N THR A 62 18.44 -29.09 11.17
CA THR A 62 17.03 -28.84 11.45
C THR A 62 16.83 -28.04 12.76
N TRP A 63 17.65 -28.36 13.78
CA TRP A 63 17.60 -27.65 15.07
C TRP A 63 18.08 -26.19 14.94
N TRP A 64 19.16 -25.95 14.18
CA TRP A 64 19.68 -24.61 13.91
C TRP A 64 18.75 -23.80 13.03
N THR A 65 18.22 -24.38 11.96
CA THR A 65 17.25 -23.70 11.08
C THR A 65 15.94 -23.40 11.80
N GLY A 66 15.44 -24.32 12.62
CA GLY A 66 14.28 -24.10 13.47
C GLY A 66 14.50 -22.97 14.49
N GLY A 67 15.67 -22.94 15.14
CA GLY A 67 16.06 -21.88 16.06
C GLY A 67 16.12 -20.49 15.37
N ILE A 68 16.75 -20.41 14.21
CA ILE A 68 16.83 -19.16 13.42
C ILE A 68 15.43 -18.69 13.00
N LEU A 69 14.55 -19.59 12.56
CA LEU A 69 13.19 -19.25 12.20
C LEU A 69 12.37 -18.75 13.39
N LEU A 70 12.52 -19.37 14.57
CA LEU A 70 11.84 -18.93 15.79
C LEU A 70 12.32 -17.54 16.25
N VAL A 71 13.64 -17.30 16.22
CA VAL A 71 14.20 -16.00 16.55
C VAL A 71 13.74 -14.95 15.54
N GLY A 72 13.77 -15.27 14.23
CA GLY A 72 13.28 -14.39 13.17
C GLY A 72 11.79 -14.07 13.32
N ALA A 73 10.95 -15.07 13.61
CA ALA A 73 9.53 -14.87 13.88
C ALA A 73 9.30 -14.02 15.16
N GLY A 74 10.07 -14.29 16.22
CA GLY A 74 10.00 -13.49 17.45
C GLY A 74 10.36 -12.03 17.25
N LEU A 75 11.45 -11.75 16.51
CA LEU A 75 11.86 -10.39 16.15
C LEU A 75 10.80 -9.71 15.24
N PHE A 76 10.26 -10.44 14.28
CA PHE A 76 9.22 -9.94 13.40
C PHE A 76 7.94 -9.57 14.19
N LEU A 77 7.47 -10.44 15.08
CA LEU A 77 6.32 -10.15 15.93
C LEU A 77 6.59 -8.98 16.90
N TRP A 78 7.81 -8.89 17.41
CA TRP A 78 8.20 -7.78 18.27
C TRP A 78 8.20 -6.44 17.51
N THR A 79 8.75 -6.39 16.29
CA THR A 79 8.70 -5.17 15.45
C THR A 79 7.27 -4.77 15.11
N LEU A 80 6.40 -5.74 14.77
CA LEU A 80 4.98 -5.47 14.52
C LEU A 80 4.26 -4.91 15.76
N SER A 81 4.56 -5.43 16.94
CA SER A 81 3.92 -4.98 18.18
C SER A 81 4.41 -3.58 18.60
N THR A 82 5.68 -3.27 18.41
CA THR A 82 6.23 -1.93 18.68
C THR A 82 5.67 -0.89 17.71
N GLN A 83 5.57 -1.23 16.41
CA GLN A 83 4.97 -0.35 15.41
C GLN A 83 3.51 -0.01 15.75
N ARG A 84 2.70 -0.99 16.16
CA ARG A 84 1.30 -0.75 16.56
C ARG A 84 1.20 0.19 17.76
N ARG A 85 2.01 -0.01 18.79
CA ARG A 85 2.04 0.87 19.98
C ARG A 85 2.45 2.30 19.62
N THR A 86 3.46 2.45 18.77
CA THR A 86 3.91 3.76 18.29
C THR A 86 2.80 4.46 17.51
N GLU A 87 2.09 3.74 16.63
CA GLU A 87 0.95 4.28 15.87
C GLU A 87 -0.20 4.71 16.80
N GLU A 88 -0.52 3.92 17.85
CA GLU A 88 -1.55 4.28 18.82
C GLU A 88 -1.21 5.56 19.59
N ILE A 89 0.04 5.73 20.03
CA ILE A 89 0.49 6.93 20.72
C ILE A 89 0.48 8.12 19.75
N ALA A 90 1.03 7.95 18.56
CA ALA A 90 1.05 8.98 17.52
C ALA A 90 -0.37 9.44 17.14
N SER A 91 -1.33 8.52 17.05
CA SER A 91 -2.72 8.83 16.75
C SER A 91 -3.41 9.63 17.87
N ARG A 92 -3.07 9.38 19.14
CA ARG A 92 -3.58 10.17 20.28
C ARG A 92 -3.03 11.60 20.23
N ASP A 93 -1.73 11.76 20.01
CA ASP A 93 -1.09 13.07 19.90
C ASP A 93 -1.66 13.84 18.69
N LEU A 94 -1.91 13.16 17.57
CA LEU A 94 -2.55 13.76 16.41
C LEU A 94 -3.97 14.25 16.70
N GLN A 95 -4.74 13.55 17.55
CA GLN A 95 -6.08 14.02 17.94
C GLN A 95 -6.04 15.36 18.65
N GLY A 96 -5.06 15.59 19.52
CA GLY A 96 -4.84 16.88 20.14
C GLY A 96 -4.57 18.00 19.13
N ALA A 97 -3.73 17.71 18.14
CA ALA A 97 -3.44 18.66 17.05
C ALA A 97 -4.66 18.94 16.16
N ARG A 98 -5.47 17.91 15.85
CA ARG A 98 -6.75 18.08 15.13
C ARG A 98 -7.73 18.96 15.90
N PHE A 99 -7.88 18.73 17.20
CA PHE A 99 -8.73 19.56 18.05
C PHE A 99 -8.30 21.02 18.04
N ALA A 100 -6.99 21.30 18.08
CA ALA A 100 -6.47 22.66 17.94
C ALA A 100 -6.82 23.26 16.57
N PHE A 101 -6.71 22.47 15.49
CA PHE A 101 -7.07 22.87 14.13
C PHE A 101 -8.57 23.17 13.98
N GLU A 102 -9.44 22.30 14.50
CA GLU A 102 -10.91 22.47 14.48
C GLU A 102 -11.36 23.73 15.24
N ASN A 103 -10.66 24.06 16.32
CA ASN A 103 -10.88 25.31 17.08
C ASN A 103 -10.19 26.53 16.44
N GLN A 104 -9.68 26.40 15.21
CA GLN A 104 -9.01 27.46 14.46
C GLN A 104 -7.77 28.07 15.15
N ASN A 105 -7.22 27.34 16.13
CA ASN A 105 -5.95 27.72 16.75
C ASN A 105 -4.79 27.20 15.89
N LEU A 106 -4.59 27.84 14.72
CA LEU A 106 -3.61 27.41 13.73
C LEU A 106 -2.18 27.36 14.27
N PRO A 107 -1.70 28.33 15.09
CA PRO A 107 -0.35 28.26 15.65
C PRO A 107 -0.14 27.05 16.57
N LEU A 108 -1.13 26.74 17.41
CA LEU A 108 -1.08 25.56 18.27
C LEU A 108 -1.13 24.29 17.45
N ALA A 109 -2.07 24.21 16.48
CA ALA A 109 -2.17 23.06 15.58
C ALA A 109 -0.85 22.80 14.85
N ALA A 110 -0.22 23.84 14.28
CA ALA A 110 1.08 23.70 13.61
C ALA A 110 2.17 23.18 14.54
N SER A 111 2.23 23.67 15.77
CA SER A 111 3.20 23.24 16.79
C SER A 111 3.00 21.75 17.15
N GLU A 112 1.76 21.35 17.46
CA GLU A 112 1.47 19.97 17.83
C GLU A 112 1.68 19.01 16.64
N LEU A 113 1.27 19.37 15.42
CA LEU A 113 1.51 18.59 14.21
C LEU A 113 3.02 18.39 13.95
N ALA A 114 3.82 19.44 14.13
CA ALA A 114 5.27 19.35 13.99
C ALA A 114 5.89 18.39 15.01
N LYS A 115 5.39 18.34 16.25
CA LYS A 115 5.82 17.36 17.26
C LYS A 115 5.48 15.93 16.87
N VAL A 116 4.26 15.69 16.35
CA VAL A 116 3.85 14.36 15.86
C VAL A 116 4.78 13.90 14.74
N ILE A 117 5.08 14.78 13.77
CA ILE A 117 5.98 14.47 12.66
C ILE A 117 7.40 14.14 13.14
N ALA A 118 7.92 14.90 14.10
CA ALA A 118 9.27 14.72 14.61
C ALA A 118 9.42 13.43 15.43
N ASN A 119 8.42 13.11 16.27
CA ASN A 119 8.49 11.99 17.20
C ASN A 119 8.10 10.64 16.56
N TYR A 120 7.27 10.66 15.52
CA TYR A 120 6.63 9.45 14.97
C TYR A 120 6.72 9.38 13.44
N ALA A 121 7.85 9.78 12.86
CA ALA A 121 8.05 10.02 11.42
C ALA A 121 7.53 8.92 10.48
N GLU A 122 7.64 7.64 10.91
CA GLU A 122 7.31 6.45 10.10
C GLU A 122 5.88 5.94 10.29
N THR A 123 5.03 6.67 11.04
CA THR A 123 3.64 6.29 11.32
C THR A 123 2.67 6.88 10.28
N ASN A 124 1.50 6.25 10.13
CA ASN A 124 0.42 6.83 9.35
C ASN A 124 -0.09 8.14 9.96
N ALA A 125 -0.10 8.23 11.29
CA ALA A 125 -0.43 9.45 12.01
C ALA A 125 0.50 10.61 11.64
N ALA A 126 1.81 10.37 11.51
CA ALA A 126 2.75 11.39 11.07
C ALA A 126 2.58 11.75 9.57
N ALA A 127 2.20 10.78 8.72
CA ALA A 127 1.87 11.06 7.34
C ALA A 127 0.65 12.00 7.25
N GLU A 128 -0.39 11.74 8.03
CA GLU A 128 -1.56 12.59 8.13
C GLU A 128 -1.24 13.96 8.76
N ALA A 129 -0.39 13.98 9.79
CA ALA A 129 0.07 15.22 10.39
C ALA A 129 0.78 16.14 9.37
N ARG A 130 1.55 15.58 8.42
CA ARG A 130 2.18 16.37 7.34
C ARG A 130 1.13 17.00 6.42
N ILE A 131 0.08 16.26 6.08
CA ILE A 131 -1.05 16.77 5.28
C ILE A 131 -1.74 17.93 6.00
N LEU A 132 -2.09 17.73 7.28
CA LEU A 132 -2.73 18.77 8.08
C LEU A 132 -1.82 19.98 8.29
N LEU A 133 -0.53 19.77 8.55
CA LEU A 133 0.43 20.87 8.71
C LEU A 133 0.55 21.71 7.44
N ALA A 134 0.61 21.06 6.27
CA ALA A 134 0.64 21.77 5.00
C ALA A 134 -0.65 22.58 4.78
N ASN A 135 -1.81 22.02 5.13
CA ASN A 135 -3.08 22.75 5.06
C ASN A 135 -3.09 23.96 6.01
N VAL A 136 -2.64 23.78 7.26
CA VAL A 136 -2.48 24.89 8.22
C VAL A 136 -1.58 25.98 7.63
N ARG A 137 -0.45 25.63 7.02
CA ARG A 137 0.47 26.61 6.42
C ARG A 137 -0.15 27.37 5.26
N LEU A 138 -0.98 26.72 4.45
CA LEU A 138 -1.74 27.40 3.39
C LEU A 138 -2.77 28.38 3.96
N LEU A 139 -3.49 27.96 5.02
CA LEU A 139 -4.44 28.86 5.71
C LEU A 139 -3.75 30.07 6.35
N GLU A 140 -2.56 29.89 6.88
CA GLU A 140 -1.71 30.98 7.41
C GLU A 140 -1.07 31.85 6.33
N LYS A 141 -1.35 31.56 5.02
CA LYS A 141 -0.72 32.25 3.88
C LYS A 141 0.80 32.09 3.84
N GLN A 142 1.26 30.90 4.22
CA GLN A 142 2.68 30.52 4.25
C GLN A 142 2.96 29.37 3.24
N PRO A 143 2.69 29.55 1.93
CA PRO A 143 2.76 28.48 0.94
C PRO A 143 4.17 27.88 0.81
N GLN A 144 5.21 28.68 1.00
CA GLN A 144 6.59 28.20 0.99
C GLN A 144 6.84 27.12 2.07
N GLN A 145 6.24 27.30 3.26
CA GLN A 145 6.36 26.30 4.33
C GLN A 145 5.56 25.04 4.00
N ALA A 146 4.39 25.16 3.35
CA ALA A 146 3.65 24.00 2.87
C ALA A 146 4.46 23.21 1.83
N VAL A 147 5.12 23.88 0.89
CA VAL A 147 6.05 23.22 -0.06
C VAL A 147 7.16 22.50 0.67
N THR A 148 7.78 23.11 1.68
CA THR A 148 8.85 22.48 2.47
C THR A 148 8.39 21.18 3.14
N VAL A 149 7.16 21.14 3.64
CA VAL A 149 6.59 19.94 4.29
C VAL A 149 6.29 18.83 3.29
N LEU A 150 5.84 19.19 2.07
CA LEU A 150 5.25 18.24 1.12
C LEU A 150 6.19 17.77 0.01
N LYS A 151 7.14 18.60 -0.43
CA LYS A 151 7.93 18.35 -1.63
C LYS A 151 8.66 17.00 -1.60
N ASP A 152 9.35 16.72 -0.50
CA ASP A 152 10.09 15.48 -0.32
C ASP A 152 9.21 14.33 0.20
N PHE A 153 8.08 14.67 0.84
CA PHE A 153 7.14 13.70 1.38
C PHE A 153 6.23 13.09 0.29
N ALA A 154 5.67 13.90 -0.60
CA ALA A 154 4.64 13.47 -1.54
C ALA A 154 5.03 12.27 -2.40
N PRO A 155 6.26 12.17 -2.98
CA PRO A 155 6.66 11.01 -3.78
C PRO A 155 6.66 9.70 -3.00
N GLY A 156 7.09 9.73 -1.74
CA GLY A 156 7.20 8.59 -0.84
C GLY A 156 5.99 8.39 0.08
N ALA A 157 4.98 9.24 0.02
CA ALA A 157 3.83 9.18 0.90
C ALA A 157 3.09 7.84 0.80
N PRO A 158 2.53 7.33 1.91
CA PRO A 158 1.63 6.20 1.87
C PRO A 158 0.52 6.43 0.85
N GLN A 159 0.11 5.36 0.14
CA GLN A 159 -0.85 5.44 -0.97
C GLN A 159 -2.15 6.19 -0.61
N ALA A 160 -2.59 6.08 0.65
CA ALA A 160 -3.80 6.77 1.13
C ALA A 160 -3.68 8.29 1.13
N TYR A 161 -2.48 8.82 1.30
CA TYR A 161 -2.22 10.27 1.44
C TYR A 161 -1.53 10.89 0.22
N ARG A 162 -1.00 10.07 -0.70
CA ARG A 162 -0.14 10.55 -1.79
C ARG A 162 -0.84 11.53 -2.73
N ALA A 163 -2.05 11.21 -3.17
CA ALA A 163 -2.81 12.11 -4.04
C ALA A 163 -3.12 13.45 -3.35
N GLN A 164 -3.50 13.41 -2.07
CA GLN A 164 -3.78 14.61 -1.29
C GLN A 164 -2.52 15.45 -1.06
N ALA A 165 -1.36 14.79 -0.79
CA ALA A 165 -0.09 15.48 -0.65
C ALA A 165 0.29 16.25 -1.92
N TYR A 166 0.15 15.63 -3.08
CA TYR A 166 0.38 16.29 -4.36
C TYR A 166 -0.63 17.40 -4.66
N GLY A 167 -1.91 17.22 -4.31
CA GLY A 167 -2.92 18.24 -4.46
C GLY A 167 -2.61 19.49 -3.65
N LEU A 168 -2.25 19.34 -2.38
CA LEU A 168 -1.83 20.46 -1.52
C LEU A 168 -0.51 21.09 -1.99
N LEU A 169 0.42 20.30 -2.50
CA LEU A 169 1.67 20.78 -3.08
C LEU A 169 1.38 21.65 -4.32
N GLY A 170 0.45 21.20 -5.18
CA GLY A 170 -0.03 21.97 -6.32
C GLY A 170 -0.65 23.32 -5.90
N ALA A 171 -1.55 23.30 -4.91
CA ALA A 171 -2.16 24.50 -4.35
C ALA A 171 -1.11 25.47 -3.77
N ALA A 172 -0.10 24.94 -3.06
CA ALA A 172 0.99 25.74 -2.53
C ALA A 172 1.79 26.43 -3.64
N TYR A 173 2.07 25.73 -4.74
CA TYR A 173 2.75 26.32 -5.89
C TYR A 173 1.89 27.37 -6.61
N GLU A 174 0.55 27.19 -6.69
CA GLU A 174 -0.34 28.22 -7.22
C GLU A 174 -0.30 29.50 -6.37
N ASP A 175 -0.39 29.37 -5.04
CA ASP A 175 -0.29 30.50 -4.11
C ASP A 175 1.06 31.23 -4.24
N MET A 176 2.12 30.52 -4.63
CA MET A 176 3.44 31.08 -4.92
C MET A 176 3.58 31.63 -6.35
N ARG A 177 2.50 31.60 -7.17
CA ARG A 177 2.52 31.97 -8.59
C ARG A 177 3.55 31.16 -9.41
N GLN A 178 3.66 29.89 -9.12
CA GLN A 178 4.52 28.93 -9.82
C GLN A 178 3.66 27.90 -10.57
N PRO A 179 2.94 28.32 -11.64
CA PRO A 179 1.91 27.48 -12.26
C PRO A 179 2.47 26.21 -12.94
N ARG A 180 3.72 26.22 -13.39
CA ARG A 180 4.34 25.01 -13.96
C ARG A 180 4.51 23.93 -12.92
N GLN A 181 5.06 24.26 -11.76
CA GLN A 181 5.24 23.32 -10.65
C GLN A 181 3.88 22.84 -10.11
N ALA A 182 2.89 23.73 -10.10
CA ALA A 182 1.52 23.38 -9.72
C ALA A 182 0.93 22.33 -10.67
N GLY A 183 1.06 22.53 -11.98
CA GLY A 183 0.60 21.58 -13.00
C GLY A 183 1.25 20.21 -12.84
N GLU A 184 2.58 20.15 -12.68
CA GLU A 184 3.31 18.89 -12.44
C GLU A 184 2.86 18.20 -11.14
N ALA A 185 2.63 18.96 -10.08
CA ALA A 185 2.16 18.40 -8.82
C ALA A 185 0.74 17.80 -8.97
N TYR A 186 -0.17 18.48 -9.63
CA TYR A 186 -1.52 17.98 -9.85
C TYR A 186 -1.56 16.77 -10.79
N GLU A 187 -0.76 16.71 -11.87
CA GLU A 187 -0.61 15.54 -12.72
C GLU A 187 -0.13 14.32 -11.90
N ASN A 188 0.88 14.51 -11.03
CA ASN A 188 1.35 13.47 -10.12
C ASN A 188 0.26 13.06 -9.12
N GLY A 189 -0.54 14.02 -8.65
CA GLY A 189 -1.70 13.77 -7.80
C GLY A 189 -2.75 12.90 -8.50
N SER A 190 -3.07 13.20 -9.75
CA SER A 190 -3.96 12.40 -10.58
C SER A 190 -3.44 10.97 -10.77
N ALA A 191 -2.16 10.81 -11.08
CA ALA A 191 -1.53 9.50 -11.22
C ALA A 191 -1.54 8.67 -9.92
N ALA A 192 -1.45 9.34 -8.76
CA ALA A 192 -1.49 8.72 -7.45
C ALA A 192 -2.92 8.41 -6.97
N ALA A 193 -3.94 9.08 -7.48
CA ALA A 193 -5.32 8.93 -7.06
C ALA A 193 -5.88 7.57 -7.46
N ARG A 194 -6.76 7.00 -6.60
CA ARG A 194 -7.45 5.73 -6.86
C ARG A 194 -8.85 5.92 -7.44
N LEU A 195 -9.50 7.01 -7.07
CA LEU A 195 -10.90 7.29 -7.42
C LEU A 195 -10.95 8.16 -8.67
N ASP A 196 -11.77 7.81 -9.62
CA ASP A 196 -11.82 8.48 -10.93
C ASP A 196 -12.25 9.94 -10.82
N PHE A 197 -13.18 10.25 -9.91
CA PHE A 197 -13.53 11.65 -9.65
C PHE A 197 -12.33 12.48 -9.18
N LEU A 198 -11.46 11.91 -8.33
CA LEU A 198 -10.29 12.59 -7.82
C LEU A 198 -9.21 12.75 -8.90
N LYS A 199 -9.05 11.74 -9.77
CA LYS A 199 -8.18 11.83 -10.95
C LYS A 199 -8.62 12.98 -11.86
N ALA A 200 -9.93 13.00 -12.19
CA ALA A 200 -10.51 14.05 -13.03
C ALA A 200 -10.35 15.43 -12.40
N GLN A 201 -10.58 15.56 -11.10
CA GLN A 201 -10.40 16.83 -10.40
C GLN A 201 -8.95 17.30 -10.47
N MET A 202 -7.98 16.44 -10.15
CA MET A 202 -6.55 16.78 -10.22
C MET A 202 -6.11 17.16 -11.65
N LEU A 203 -6.63 16.46 -12.68
CA LEU A 203 -6.37 16.86 -14.07
C LEU A 203 -7.00 18.20 -14.43
N SER A 204 -8.18 18.52 -13.88
CA SER A 204 -8.79 19.84 -14.08
C SER A 204 -7.94 20.96 -13.46
N ASP A 205 -7.43 20.72 -12.25
CA ASP A 205 -6.51 21.65 -11.57
C ASP A 205 -5.17 21.77 -12.32
N ALA A 206 -4.64 20.65 -12.85
CA ALA A 206 -3.44 20.67 -13.71
C ALA A 206 -3.67 21.47 -14.99
N GLY A 207 -4.77 21.23 -15.71
CA GLY A 207 -5.13 21.97 -16.92
C GLY A 207 -5.26 23.48 -16.68
N ARG A 208 -5.84 23.87 -15.54
CA ARG A 208 -5.92 25.28 -15.11
C ARG A 208 -4.54 25.87 -14.82
N ALA A 209 -3.68 25.12 -14.13
CA ALA A 209 -2.32 25.54 -13.82
C ALA A 209 -1.48 25.67 -15.10
N TRP A 210 -1.57 24.73 -16.05
CA TRP A 210 -0.90 24.79 -17.33
C TRP A 210 -1.39 25.95 -18.21
N THR A 211 -2.70 26.24 -18.17
CA THR A 211 -3.25 27.43 -18.83
C THR A 211 -2.62 28.72 -18.27
N SER A 212 -2.50 28.81 -16.93
CA SER A 212 -1.84 29.93 -16.26
C SER A 212 -0.34 30.01 -16.57
N ALA A 213 0.30 28.87 -16.87
CA ALA A 213 1.69 28.79 -17.29
C ALA A 213 1.90 29.11 -18.78
N ALA A 214 0.83 29.39 -19.53
CA ALA A 214 0.78 29.53 -20.98
C ALA A 214 1.25 28.26 -21.74
N ASP A 215 1.18 27.09 -21.11
CA ASP A 215 1.43 25.78 -21.73
C ASP A 215 0.11 25.16 -22.21
N THR A 216 -0.38 25.70 -23.33
CA THR A 216 -1.65 25.27 -23.92
C THR A 216 -1.62 23.79 -24.32
N THR A 217 -0.46 23.27 -24.71
CA THR A 217 -0.32 21.87 -25.13
C THR A 217 -0.64 20.91 -23.98
N ARG A 218 -0.06 21.12 -22.81
CA ARG A 218 -0.34 20.32 -21.62
C ARG A 218 -1.77 20.54 -21.13
N ALA A 219 -2.24 21.77 -21.06
CA ALA A 219 -3.62 22.08 -20.66
C ALA A 219 -4.65 21.32 -21.55
N VAL A 220 -4.48 21.34 -22.86
CA VAL A 220 -5.35 20.61 -23.81
C VAL A 220 -5.25 19.09 -23.57
N ALA A 221 -4.06 18.57 -23.31
CA ALA A 221 -3.88 17.13 -23.04
C ALA A 221 -4.66 16.69 -21.79
N ASP A 222 -4.56 17.46 -20.69
CA ASP A 222 -5.25 17.14 -19.44
C ASP A 222 -6.78 17.24 -19.58
N TYR A 223 -7.30 18.31 -20.15
CA TYR A 223 -8.74 18.42 -20.38
C TYR A 223 -9.27 17.35 -21.34
N ARG A 224 -8.51 16.97 -22.37
CA ARG A 224 -8.89 15.86 -23.27
C ARG A 224 -8.95 14.53 -22.52
N ARG A 225 -8.01 14.26 -21.62
CA ARG A 225 -8.04 13.06 -20.79
C ARG A 225 -9.29 13.01 -19.92
N ILE A 226 -9.71 14.14 -19.31
CA ILE A 226 -10.94 14.18 -18.53
C ILE A 226 -12.15 13.81 -19.41
N VAL A 227 -12.24 14.38 -20.59
CA VAL A 227 -13.38 14.16 -21.52
C VAL A 227 -13.43 12.72 -22.02
N THR A 228 -12.28 12.07 -22.23
CA THR A 228 -12.21 10.71 -22.82
C THR A 228 -12.20 9.62 -21.76
N GLU A 229 -11.41 9.76 -20.69
CA GLU A 229 -11.20 8.73 -19.68
C GLU A 229 -12.23 8.83 -18.54
N PHE A 230 -12.69 10.05 -18.23
CA PHE A 230 -13.54 10.35 -17.07
C PHE A 230 -14.85 11.05 -17.47
N ALA A 231 -15.43 10.68 -18.62
CA ALA A 231 -16.62 11.30 -19.20
C ALA A 231 -17.86 11.30 -18.27
N LYS A 232 -17.91 10.40 -17.27
CA LYS A 232 -19.01 10.28 -16.31
C LYS A 232 -18.83 11.17 -15.06
N GLU A 233 -17.65 11.73 -14.88
CA GLU A 233 -17.35 12.57 -13.72
C GLU A 233 -17.84 14.00 -13.92
N GLY A 234 -18.19 14.68 -12.83
CA GLY A 234 -18.72 16.05 -12.88
C GLY A 234 -17.81 17.05 -13.59
N MET A 235 -16.49 16.84 -13.55
CA MET A 235 -15.49 17.69 -14.21
C MET A 235 -15.52 17.60 -15.75
N ALA A 236 -16.14 16.57 -16.34
CA ALA A 236 -16.13 16.36 -17.79
C ALA A 236 -16.83 17.47 -18.57
N ALA A 237 -17.92 18.03 -18.04
CA ALA A 237 -18.65 19.13 -18.66
C ALA A 237 -17.80 20.40 -18.72
N GLU A 238 -17.16 20.77 -17.62
CA GLU A 238 -16.26 21.92 -17.57
C GLU A 238 -15.04 21.72 -18.47
N ALA A 239 -14.44 20.51 -18.42
CA ALA A 239 -13.29 20.18 -19.26
C ALA A 239 -13.59 20.32 -20.75
N LYS A 240 -14.80 19.98 -21.22
CA LYS A 240 -15.22 20.21 -22.61
C LYS A 240 -15.24 21.69 -22.96
N VAL A 241 -15.76 22.54 -22.08
CA VAL A 241 -15.79 24.00 -22.29
C VAL A 241 -14.35 24.53 -22.37
N ARG A 242 -13.50 24.19 -21.40
CA ARG A 242 -12.10 24.65 -21.40
C ARG A 242 -11.33 24.15 -22.63
N LEU A 243 -11.56 22.90 -23.04
CA LEU A 243 -10.95 22.36 -24.24
C LEU A 243 -11.36 23.13 -25.50
N SER A 244 -12.66 23.48 -25.64
CA SER A 244 -13.14 24.27 -26.77
C SER A 244 -12.58 25.70 -26.78
N GLU A 245 -12.44 26.33 -25.62
CA GLU A 245 -11.81 27.65 -25.47
C GLU A 245 -10.35 27.62 -25.93
N LEU A 246 -9.57 26.65 -25.45
CA LEU A 246 -8.15 26.55 -25.75
C LEU A 246 -7.85 26.17 -27.22
N THR A 247 -8.75 25.42 -27.84
CA THR A 247 -8.60 24.95 -29.23
C THR A 247 -9.37 25.78 -30.24
N LYS A 248 -10.04 26.84 -29.81
CA LYS A 248 -10.91 27.70 -30.65
C LYS A 248 -11.98 26.85 -31.39
N GLY A 249 -12.48 25.80 -30.74
CA GLY A 249 -13.51 24.92 -31.30
C GLY A 249 -12.99 23.89 -32.33
N THR A 250 -11.69 23.78 -32.55
CA THR A 250 -11.14 22.85 -33.56
C THR A 250 -10.93 21.42 -33.03
N ALA A 251 -11.09 21.20 -31.71
CA ALA A 251 -10.95 19.91 -31.08
C ALA A 251 -12.30 19.49 -30.46
N SER A 252 -13.25 19.15 -31.27
CA SER A 252 -14.51 18.48 -30.88
C SER A 252 -14.42 16.97 -31.09
#